data_9d164ed94037bef0e8d79087088360be
#
_entry.id   9d164ed94037bef0e8d79087088360be
#
_cell.length_a   1.000
_cell.length_b   1.000
_cell.length_c   1.000
_cell.angle_alpha   90.00
_cell.angle_beta   90.00
_cell.angle_gamma   90.00
#
_symmetry.space_group_name_H-M   'P 1'
#
loop_
_entity.id
_entity.type
_entity.pdbx_description
1 polymer ?
#
loop_
_entity_poly.entity_id
_entity_poly.type
_entity_poly.pdbx_seq_one_letter_code
_entity_poly.pdbx_strand_id
1 'polypeptide(L)'
;NMVVLGRGLGYAVSKEMALKLKEVSSIHAEAFSSAEFLHGPVTLVEQGLAILNCAVNDESNQSHQEQIDEVTARGADMVHLRQTNLNVHPRLAPLVVLQRFYLDVADVAVSRGFNPDEPKGLKKVTRTL
;
A
#
# COMPACT_ATOMS: atom_id res chain seq x y z
N ASN A 1 1.83 -12.10 4.96
CA ASN A 1 0.73 -11.14 5.07
C ASN A 1 1.30 -9.74 5.21
N MET A 2 0.62 -8.78 4.63
CA MET A 2 1.04 -7.37 4.64
C MET A 2 -0.20 -6.48 4.80
N VAL A 3 -0.04 -5.33 5.42
CA VAL A 3 -1.06 -4.27 5.44
C VAL A 3 -0.55 -3.07 4.66
N VAL A 4 -1.44 -2.39 3.94
CA VAL A 4 -1.15 -1.12 3.29
C VAL A 4 -1.93 -0.03 4.02
N LEU A 5 -1.22 0.89 4.66
CA LEU A 5 -1.83 2.01 5.38
C LEU A 5 -1.78 3.28 4.54
N GLY A 6 -2.93 3.90 4.37
CA GLY A 6 -3.06 5.21 3.75
C GLY A 6 -4.10 6.05 4.47
N ARG A 7 -4.16 7.35 4.16
CA ARG A 7 -5.18 8.27 4.67
C ARG A 7 -5.56 9.29 3.61
N GLY A 8 -6.76 9.86 3.69
CA GLY A 8 -7.21 10.82 2.70
C GLY A 8 -7.11 10.28 1.27
N LEU A 9 -6.48 11.03 0.40
CA LEU A 9 -6.25 10.63 -0.99
C LEU A 9 -5.33 9.39 -1.11
N GLY A 10 -4.40 9.22 -0.16
CA GLY A 10 -3.52 8.05 -0.09
C GLY A 10 -4.26 6.74 0.18
N TYR A 11 -5.38 6.78 0.89
CA TYR A 11 -6.17 5.57 1.16
C TYR A 11 -6.78 4.98 -0.12
N ALA A 12 -7.21 5.81 -1.05
CA ALA A 12 -7.76 5.33 -2.32
C ALA A 12 -6.73 4.50 -3.11
N VAL A 13 -5.49 5.00 -3.22
CA VAL A 13 -4.43 4.27 -3.93
C VAL A 13 -3.88 3.09 -3.13
N SER A 14 -3.97 3.11 -1.80
CA SER A 14 -3.62 1.96 -0.95
C SER A 14 -4.45 0.72 -1.26
N LYS A 15 -5.72 0.87 -1.62
CA LYS A 15 -6.58 -0.25 -2.05
C LYS A 15 -6.08 -0.87 -3.35
N GLU A 16 -5.69 -0.06 -4.32
CA GLU A 16 -5.09 -0.53 -5.57
C GLU A 16 -3.76 -1.23 -5.31
N MET A 17 -2.92 -0.67 -4.44
CA MET A 17 -1.64 -1.30 -4.06
C MET A 17 -1.86 -2.69 -3.43
N ALA A 18 -2.79 -2.81 -2.49
CA ALA A 18 -3.12 -4.09 -1.86
C ALA A 18 -3.67 -5.09 -2.88
N LEU A 19 -4.45 -4.64 -3.86
CA LEU A 19 -4.94 -5.48 -4.95
C LEU A 19 -3.79 -6.00 -5.82
N LYS A 20 -2.89 -5.12 -6.26
CA LYS A 20 -1.75 -5.50 -7.10
C LYS A 20 -0.76 -6.42 -6.39
N LEU A 21 -0.50 -6.21 -5.11
CA LEU A 21 0.32 -7.14 -4.31
C LEU A 21 -0.24 -8.56 -4.35
N LYS A 22 -1.56 -8.72 -4.28
CA LYS A 22 -2.22 -10.02 -4.40
C LYS A 22 -2.14 -10.58 -5.81
N GLU A 23 -2.46 -9.77 -6.82
CA GLU A 23 -2.59 -10.21 -8.21
C GLU A 23 -1.26 -10.61 -8.83
N VAL A 24 -0.23 -9.76 -8.71
CA VAL A 24 1.02 -9.94 -9.46
C VAL A 24 2.16 -10.54 -8.63
N SER A 25 2.09 -10.45 -7.31
CA SER A 25 3.18 -10.90 -6.42
C SER A 25 2.80 -12.04 -5.49
N SER A 26 1.53 -12.46 -5.49
CA SER A 26 0.97 -13.47 -4.55
C SER A 26 1.27 -13.12 -3.07
N ILE A 27 1.23 -11.83 -2.74
CA ILE A 27 1.35 -11.33 -1.39
C ILE A 27 -0.06 -11.04 -0.87
N HIS A 28 -0.49 -11.73 0.19
CA HIS A 28 -1.75 -11.40 0.84
C HIS A 28 -1.63 -10.04 1.50
N ALA A 29 -2.29 -9.04 0.93
CA ALA A 29 -2.28 -7.66 1.38
C ALA A 29 -3.69 -7.11 1.56
N GLU A 30 -3.88 -6.30 2.58
CA GLU A 30 -5.13 -5.61 2.87
C GLU A 30 -4.88 -4.13 3.15
N ALA A 31 -5.74 -3.26 2.61
CA ALA A 31 -5.62 -1.82 2.80
C ALA A 31 -6.53 -1.34 3.92
N PHE A 32 -5.99 -0.54 4.83
CA PHE A 32 -6.73 0.15 5.86
C PHE A 32 -6.47 1.66 5.82
N SER A 33 -7.47 2.42 6.24
CA SER A 33 -7.21 3.79 6.68
C SER A 33 -6.37 3.77 7.95
N SER A 34 -5.32 4.59 8.01
CA SER A 34 -4.51 4.66 9.23
C SER A 34 -5.34 5.08 10.46
N ALA A 35 -6.41 5.85 10.25
CA ALA A 35 -7.34 6.21 11.33
C ALA A 35 -8.10 5.00 11.89
N GLU A 36 -8.49 4.06 11.04
CA GLU A 36 -9.26 2.88 11.44
C GLU A 36 -8.37 1.77 12.00
N PHE A 37 -7.14 1.69 11.53
CA PHE A 37 -6.22 0.61 11.87
C PHE A 37 -5.96 0.50 13.37
N LEU A 38 -5.84 1.62 14.07
CA LEU A 38 -5.61 1.65 15.51
C LEU A 38 -6.82 1.21 16.35
N HIS A 39 -8.03 1.17 15.78
CA HIS A 39 -9.25 0.79 16.49
C HIS A 39 -9.55 -0.72 16.48
N GLY A 40 -8.64 -1.54 15.93
CA GLY A 40 -8.85 -3.00 15.92
C GLY A 40 -7.69 -3.75 15.31
N PRO A 41 -7.44 -3.61 13.99
CA PRO A 41 -6.40 -4.39 13.28
C PRO A 41 -4.97 -4.21 13.82
N VAL A 42 -4.70 -3.16 14.59
CA VAL A 42 -3.39 -2.91 15.22
C VAL A 42 -2.90 -4.07 16.09
N THR A 43 -3.79 -4.91 16.60
CA THR A 43 -3.43 -6.12 17.36
C THR A 43 -2.61 -7.12 16.51
N LEU A 44 -2.69 -7.04 15.17
CA LEU A 44 -1.90 -7.87 14.28
C LEU A 44 -0.41 -7.48 14.26
N VAL A 45 -0.07 -6.28 14.70
CA VAL A 45 1.32 -5.77 14.74
C VAL A 45 2.21 -6.64 15.63
N GLU A 46 1.67 -7.10 16.75
CA GLU A 46 2.39 -7.95 17.72
C GLU A 46 2.85 -9.29 17.13
N GLN A 47 2.33 -9.65 15.97
CA GLN A 47 2.67 -10.89 15.25
C GLN A 47 3.74 -10.68 14.15
N GLY A 48 4.43 -9.53 14.15
CA GLY A 48 5.44 -9.21 13.15
C GLY A 48 4.84 -8.85 11.78
N LEU A 49 3.80 -8.03 11.78
CA LEU A 49 3.11 -7.62 10.57
C LEU A 49 3.96 -6.64 9.74
N ALA A 50 4.15 -6.97 8.47
CA ALA A 50 4.74 -6.05 7.50
C ALA A 50 3.70 -5.00 7.07
N ILE A 51 4.08 -3.73 7.11
CA ILE A 51 3.21 -2.61 6.76
C ILE A 51 3.85 -1.74 5.67
N LEU A 52 3.12 -1.56 4.57
CA LEU A 52 3.44 -0.58 3.55
C LEU A 52 2.76 0.75 3.89
N ASN A 53 3.55 1.75 4.23
CA ASN A 53 3.09 3.11 4.46
C ASN A 53 2.97 3.86 3.13
N CYS A 54 1.74 4.18 2.72
CA CYS A 54 1.43 5.01 1.55
C CYS A 54 1.20 6.46 2.00
N ALA A 55 2.26 7.25 2.05
CA ALA A 55 2.20 8.66 2.44
C ALA A 55 2.07 9.57 1.23
N VAL A 56 1.03 10.39 1.20
CA VAL A 56 0.83 11.48 0.25
C VAL A 56 0.89 12.83 0.97
N ASN A 57 1.36 13.86 0.29
CA ASN A 57 1.47 15.19 0.87
C ASN A 57 0.17 15.98 0.65
N ASP A 58 -0.85 15.62 1.43
CA ASP A 58 -2.14 16.32 1.48
C ASP A 58 -2.48 16.77 2.91
N GLU A 59 -3.67 17.30 3.12
CA GLU A 59 -4.16 17.76 4.42
C GLU A 59 -4.20 16.69 5.52
N SER A 60 -4.18 15.43 5.14
CA SER A 60 -4.20 14.29 6.08
C SER A 60 -2.81 13.83 6.53
N ASN A 61 -1.74 14.38 5.93
CA ASN A 61 -0.38 13.89 6.11
C ASN A 61 0.10 13.90 7.56
N GLN A 62 -0.18 14.98 8.31
CA GLN A 62 0.24 15.07 9.71
C GLN A 62 -0.43 13.96 10.56
N SER A 63 -1.75 13.87 10.50
CA SER A 63 -2.48 12.85 11.25
C SER A 63 -2.13 11.42 10.81
N HIS A 64 -1.80 11.23 9.53
CA HIS A 64 -1.33 9.95 9.03
C HIS A 64 0.03 9.60 9.65
N GLN A 65 0.98 10.55 9.68
CA GLN A 65 2.31 10.32 10.24
C GLN A 65 2.26 9.98 11.74
N GLU A 66 1.42 10.67 12.52
CA GLU A 66 1.22 10.36 13.94
C GLU A 66 0.78 8.90 14.15
N GLN A 67 -0.12 8.39 13.30
CA GLN A 67 -0.56 7.00 13.35
C GLN A 67 0.55 6.02 12.94
N ILE A 68 1.33 6.36 11.92
CA ILE A 68 2.48 5.56 11.48
C ILE A 68 3.53 5.45 12.58
N ASP A 69 3.82 6.56 13.28
CA ASP A 69 4.77 6.58 14.38
C ASP A 69 4.31 5.67 15.54
N GLU A 70 3.02 5.70 15.87
CA GLU A 70 2.44 4.82 16.89
C GLU A 70 2.54 3.33 16.50
N VAL A 71 2.18 2.99 15.27
CA VAL A 71 2.24 1.61 14.77
C VAL A 71 3.70 1.13 14.72
N THR A 72 4.63 2.00 14.33
CA THR A 72 6.07 1.71 14.33
C THR A 72 6.58 1.44 15.75
N ALA A 73 6.16 2.26 16.72
CA ALA A 73 6.53 2.08 18.12
C ALA A 73 6.03 0.74 18.72
N ARG A 74 4.97 0.16 18.14
CA ARG A 74 4.44 -1.16 18.51
C ARG A 74 5.20 -2.33 17.87
N GLY A 75 6.20 -2.05 17.03
CA GLY A 75 7.08 -3.06 16.45
C GLY A 75 6.67 -3.55 15.06
N ALA A 76 5.86 -2.79 14.30
CA ALA A 76 5.57 -3.10 12.91
C ALA A 76 6.84 -3.06 12.05
N ASP A 77 6.94 -4.00 11.10
CA ASP A 77 7.98 -3.94 10.05
C ASP A 77 7.52 -3.00 8.93
N MET A 78 8.11 -1.80 8.89
CA MET A 78 7.63 -0.70 8.07
C MET A 78 8.39 -0.59 6.75
N VAL A 79 7.65 -0.57 5.65
CA VAL A 79 8.12 -0.17 4.32
C VAL A 79 7.47 1.17 3.97
N HIS A 80 8.29 2.18 3.67
CA HIS A 80 7.78 3.52 3.36
C HIS A 80 7.77 3.76 1.85
N LEU A 81 6.58 3.97 1.31
CA LEU A 81 6.37 4.45 -0.04
C LEU A 81 5.94 5.92 0.01
N ARG A 82 6.85 6.81 -0.32
CA ARG A 82 6.64 8.24 -0.26
C ARG A 82 6.66 8.85 -1.65
N GLN A 83 5.96 9.96 -1.80
CA GLN A 83 6.10 10.82 -2.96
C GLN A 83 7.56 11.27 -3.09
N THR A 84 8.20 10.95 -4.22
CA THR A 84 9.51 11.50 -4.56
C THR A 84 9.38 12.98 -4.93
N ASN A 85 10.46 13.73 -4.79
CA ASN A 85 10.64 15.19 -4.90
C ASN A 85 9.96 15.92 -6.07
N LEU A 86 8.76 15.54 -6.45
CA LEU A 86 7.97 16.20 -7.46
C LEU A 86 7.06 17.23 -6.80
N ASN A 87 7.25 18.49 -7.17
CA ASN A 87 6.37 19.56 -6.76
C ASN A 87 5.06 19.48 -7.56
N VAL A 88 4.16 18.60 -7.13
CA VAL A 88 2.85 18.41 -7.75
C VAL A 88 1.74 18.90 -6.82
N HIS A 89 0.64 19.28 -7.42
CA HIS A 89 -0.55 19.63 -6.65
C HIS A 89 -0.97 18.44 -5.76
N PRO A 90 -1.35 18.63 -4.47
CA PRO A 90 -1.67 17.54 -3.54
C PRO A 90 -2.68 16.54 -4.08
N ARG A 91 -3.64 16.96 -4.88
CA ARG A 91 -4.62 16.05 -5.50
C ARG A 91 -4.04 15.15 -6.60
N LEU A 92 -2.85 15.45 -7.11
CA LEU A 92 -2.13 14.61 -8.07
C LEU A 92 -1.08 13.72 -7.39
N ALA A 93 -0.72 14.01 -6.15
CA ALA A 93 0.28 13.27 -5.38
C ALA A 93 -0.01 11.75 -5.31
N PRO A 94 -1.25 11.29 -5.13
CA PRO A 94 -1.57 9.85 -5.14
C PRO A 94 -1.19 9.15 -6.44
N LEU A 95 -1.33 9.81 -7.59
CA LEU A 95 -0.97 9.23 -8.89
C LEU A 95 0.55 9.01 -9.00
N VAL A 96 1.34 9.96 -8.48
CA VAL A 96 2.80 9.85 -8.49
C VAL A 96 3.28 8.71 -7.60
N VAL A 97 2.69 8.58 -6.41
CA VAL A 97 3.00 7.49 -5.48
C VAL A 97 2.59 6.14 -6.08
N LEU A 98 1.43 6.07 -6.72
CA LEU A 98 0.95 4.85 -7.37
C LEU A 98 1.82 4.45 -8.56
N GLN A 99 2.28 5.41 -9.38
CA GLN A 99 3.20 5.15 -10.47
C GLN A 99 4.50 4.54 -9.94
N ARG A 100 5.06 5.08 -8.89
CA ARG A 100 6.26 4.53 -8.24
C ARG A 100 6.02 3.11 -7.76
N PHE A 101 4.89 2.88 -7.11
CA PHE A 101 4.51 1.55 -6.62
C PHE A 101 4.44 0.52 -7.76
N TYR A 102 3.91 0.88 -8.93
CA TYR A 102 3.83 -0.06 -10.06
C TYR A 102 5.21 -0.53 -10.53
N LEU A 103 6.22 0.32 -10.50
CA LEU A 103 7.59 -0.08 -10.80
C LEU A 103 8.11 -1.05 -9.74
N ASP A 104 7.95 -0.67 -8.46
CA ASP A 104 8.47 -1.46 -7.35
C ASP A 104 7.75 -2.84 -7.25
N VAL A 105 6.44 -2.92 -7.47
CA VAL A 105 5.70 -4.20 -7.39
C VAL A 105 6.01 -5.14 -8.55
N ALA A 106 6.35 -4.60 -9.74
CA ALA A 106 6.82 -5.40 -10.85
C ALA A 106 8.15 -6.07 -10.52
N ASP A 107 9.11 -5.32 -9.95
CA ASP A 107 10.39 -5.87 -9.50
C ASP A 107 10.21 -6.92 -8.39
N VAL A 108 9.32 -6.67 -7.44
CA VAL A 108 8.97 -7.64 -6.40
C VAL A 108 8.38 -8.91 -7.00
N ALA A 109 7.47 -8.81 -7.97
CA ALA A 109 6.88 -9.97 -8.64
C ALA A 109 7.97 -10.81 -9.30
N VAL A 110 8.84 -10.19 -10.10
CA VAL A 110 9.95 -10.87 -10.79
C VAL A 110 10.90 -11.53 -9.79
N SER A 111 11.29 -10.85 -8.73
CA SER A 111 12.19 -11.39 -7.69
C SER A 111 11.59 -12.62 -6.98
N ARG A 112 10.28 -12.72 -6.94
CA ARG A 112 9.54 -13.86 -6.40
C ARG A 112 9.24 -14.96 -7.41
N GLY A 113 9.70 -14.81 -8.67
CA GLY A 113 9.50 -15.78 -9.76
C GLY A 113 8.13 -15.71 -10.43
N PHE A 114 7.42 -14.58 -10.31
CA PHE A 114 6.14 -14.34 -11.00
C PHE A 114 6.35 -13.48 -12.24
N ASN A 115 5.45 -13.66 -13.23
CA ASN A 115 5.36 -12.77 -14.37
C ASN A 115 4.27 -11.72 -14.13
N PRO A 116 4.60 -10.44 -13.92
CA PRO A 116 3.60 -9.41 -13.64
C PRO A 116 2.68 -9.12 -14.85
N ASP A 117 3.12 -9.45 -16.07
CA ASP A 117 2.33 -9.26 -17.31
C ASP A 117 1.31 -10.37 -17.53
N GLU A 118 1.53 -11.55 -16.93
CA GLU A 118 0.65 -12.72 -17.01
C GLU A 118 0.45 -13.37 -15.65
N PRO A 119 -0.27 -12.72 -14.73
CA PRO A 119 -0.51 -13.28 -13.41
C PRO A 119 -1.32 -14.59 -13.50
N LYS A 120 -0.90 -15.62 -12.77
CA LYS A 120 -1.56 -16.91 -12.77
C LYS A 120 -3.03 -16.82 -12.37
N GLY A 121 -3.91 -17.37 -13.21
CA GLY A 121 -5.35 -17.44 -12.93
C GLY A 121 -6.13 -16.17 -13.26
N LEU A 122 -5.46 -15.07 -13.61
CA LEU A 122 -6.12 -13.85 -14.07
C LEU A 122 -6.33 -13.90 -15.60
N LYS A 123 -7.57 -13.62 -16.02
CA LYS A 123 -7.92 -13.43 -17.42
C LYS A 123 -8.16 -11.95 -17.67
N LYS A 124 -7.61 -11.40 -18.75
CA LYS A 124 -7.79 -9.99 -19.15
C LYS A 124 -9.26 -9.59 -19.36
N VAL A 125 -10.12 -10.54 -19.61
CA VAL A 125 -11.56 -10.32 -19.85
C VAL A 125 -12.35 -11.26 -18.98
N THR A 126 -13.11 -10.69 -18.04
CA THR A 126 -14.11 -11.42 -17.27
C THR A 126 -15.41 -11.42 -18.08
N ARG A 127 -15.86 -12.60 -18.51
CA ARG A 127 -17.21 -12.76 -19.07
C ARG A 127 -18.15 -12.93 -17.88
N THR A 128 -18.87 -11.87 -17.54
CA THR A 128 -20.06 -11.95 -16.67
C THR A 128 -21.24 -12.37 -17.55
N LEU A 129 -21.88 -13.47 -17.18
CA LEU A 129 -23.16 -13.87 -17.77
C LEU A 129 -24.27 -12.98 -17.22
#